data_d5f8f1e02ea48edb2688ddb69dd836e6
#
_entry.id   d5f8f1e02ea48edb2688ddb69dd836e6
#
_cell.length_a   1.000
_cell.length_b   1.000
_cell.length_c   1.000
_cell.angle_alpha   90.00
_cell.angle_beta   90.00
_cell.angle_gamma   90.00
#
_symmetry.space_group_name_H-M   'P 1'
#
loop_
_entity.id
_entity.type
_entity.pdbx_description
1 polymer ?
#
loop_
_entity_poly.entity_id
_entity_poly.type
_entity_poly.pdbx_seq_one_letter_code
_entity_poly.pdbx_strand_id
1 'polypeptide(L)'
;MSSKASRLCVAALLLPLAFTGAHAQLRGHGGPVRALAISPDGTRAVSGSFDTAAILWSLTRNVAEQVMRFHDAAVNAVVFLQDGRIATAGADAHIAIWTPGKQTPDAVLDGHTGPIVDLAVSPDGKTLASASWDHSVRLWPLDGGLPRVLEGNAQNVNGVAFSPDGKEVISAGYDATVRIWKLAGDGVSVHNLPSPLNSVVIAPDGEIVAAGASGKVFFLSPGGDLRGEVEAAPTPVIQLAISPDGSLVAAAGIRGSVAVIDRKTRKLVRTLIGPGLPVWSVAFFPDGKTLLTGGTDRVIRRWNAVSGEPIDSAVVGAPEDPLKQYAGDHGAEVFRHCVACHTLTPDEGNKAGPTLWHLFGRRIATLPGYNFSPALKQLDIVWSKQTVSKLFEIGPAHYTPGTKMPEQTIGSPEERQALVDFLGRVTTK
;
A
#
# COMPACT_ATOMS: atom_id res chain seq x y z
N MET A 1 48.00 27.84 -61.05
CA MET A 1 48.32 27.22 -59.72
C MET A 1 47.04 27.20 -58.90
N SER A 2 46.38 26.07 -58.87
CA SER A 2 45.03 25.92 -58.24
C SER A 2 45.18 25.12 -56.94
N SER A 3 44.89 25.74 -55.83
CA SER A 3 44.86 25.06 -54.50
C SER A 3 43.50 24.50 -54.24
N LYS A 4 43.35 23.17 -54.15
CA LYS A 4 42.16 22.44 -53.70
C LYS A 4 42.14 22.43 -52.18
N ALA A 5 41.16 23.09 -51.58
CA ALA A 5 40.86 22.98 -50.17
C ALA A 5 39.96 21.75 -49.95
N SER A 6 40.46 20.74 -49.26
CA SER A 6 39.67 19.58 -48.78
C SER A 6 38.82 19.98 -47.55
N ARG A 7 37.51 19.89 -47.69
CA ARG A 7 36.56 19.99 -46.54
C ARG A 7 36.43 18.62 -45.88
N LEU A 8 36.92 18.48 -44.65
CA LEU A 8 36.62 17.34 -43.78
C LEU A 8 35.19 17.51 -43.26
N CYS A 9 34.28 16.60 -43.65
CA CYS A 9 32.99 16.44 -43.00
C CYS A 9 33.18 15.57 -41.75
N VAL A 10 33.08 16.19 -40.59
CA VAL A 10 32.96 15.44 -39.31
C VAL A 10 31.50 14.99 -39.16
N ALA A 11 31.22 13.72 -39.38
CA ALA A 11 29.93 13.12 -39.07
C ALA A 11 29.85 12.92 -37.57
N ALA A 12 29.05 13.72 -36.90
CA ALA A 12 28.69 13.50 -35.49
C ALA A 12 27.76 12.28 -35.41
N LEU A 13 28.27 11.16 -34.91
CA LEU A 13 27.45 10.02 -34.51
C LEU A 13 26.59 10.43 -33.29
N LEU A 14 25.33 10.73 -33.52
CA LEU A 14 24.30 10.77 -32.46
C LEU A 14 24.00 9.33 -32.05
N LEU A 15 24.63 8.87 -30.98
CA LEU A 15 24.17 7.66 -30.26
C LEU A 15 22.78 7.96 -29.68
N PRO A 16 21.77 7.15 -29.99
CA PRO A 16 20.50 7.26 -29.29
C PRO A 16 20.73 6.87 -27.82
N LEU A 17 20.55 7.82 -26.91
CA LEU A 17 20.34 7.53 -25.50
C LEU A 17 19.09 6.65 -25.42
N ALA A 18 19.28 5.34 -25.26
CA ALA A 18 18.23 4.44 -24.89
C ALA A 18 17.76 4.86 -23.47
N PHE A 19 16.70 5.66 -23.42
CA PHE A 19 15.94 5.79 -22.20
C PHE A 19 15.39 4.40 -21.88
N THR A 20 16.01 3.70 -20.94
CA THR A 20 15.41 2.54 -20.31
C THR A 20 14.13 3.07 -19.65
N GLY A 21 12.99 2.74 -20.23
CA GLY A 21 11.68 3.16 -19.73
C GLY A 21 11.57 2.76 -18.26
N ALA A 22 11.55 3.76 -17.38
CA ALA A 22 11.30 3.55 -15.96
C ALA A 22 9.96 2.84 -15.84
N HIS A 23 9.96 1.63 -15.27
CA HIS A 23 8.75 0.86 -15.04
C HIS A 23 7.86 1.63 -14.07
N ALA A 24 6.71 2.10 -14.54
CA ALA A 24 5.77 2.92 -13.76
C ALA A 24 5.00 2.14 -12.69
N GLN A 25 5.32 0.89 -12.49
CA GLN A 25 4.73 0.03 -11.46
C GLN A 25 5.61 -0.01 -10.23
N LEU A 26 5.04 0.34 -9.06
CA LEU A 26 5.77 0.23 -7.81
C LEU A 26 5.68 -1.22 -7.31
N ARG A 27 6.83 -1.83 -7.13
CA ARG A 27 6.98 -3.21 -6.66
C ARG A 27 7.92 -3.24 -5.46
N GLY A 28 7.57 -4.00 -4.42
CA GLY A 28 8.40 -4.07 -3.22
C GLY A 28 7.76 -4.81 -2.05
N HIS A 29 6.42 -4.93 -2.06
CA HIS A 29 5.72 -5.72 -1.06
C HIS A 29 5.83 -7.23 -1.31
N GLY A 30 6.00 -8.00 -0.24
CA GLY A 30 5.97 -9.46 -0.24
C GLY A 30 4.56 -10.06 -0.17
N GLY A 31 3.58 -9.25 0.25
CA GLY A 31 2.16 -9.60 0.36
C GLY A 31 1.26 -8.66 -0.42
N PRO A 32 -0.05 -8.94 -0.49
CA PRO A 32 -1.04 -8.05 -1.08
C PRO A 32 -0.96 -6.62 -0.54
N VAL A 33 -1.12 -5.63 -1.42
CA VAL A 33 -1.20 -4.21 -1.02
C VAL A 33 -2.60 -3.91 -0.52
N ARG A 34 -2.73 -3.62 0.78
CA ARG A 34 -4.02 -3.47 1.47
C ARG A 34 -4.47 -2.01 1.59
N ALA A 35 -3.52 -1.07 1.66
CA ALA A 35 -3.80 0.34 1.85
C ALA A 35 -2.90 1.21 0.98
N LEU A 36 -3.41 2.37 0.55
CA LEU A 36 -2.70 3.37 -0.24
C LEU A 36 -3.11 4.77 0.21
N ALA A 37 -2.14 5.67 0.31
CA ALA A 37 -2.38 7.10 0.40
C ALA A 37 -1.35 7.84 -0.46
N ILE A 38 -1.72 9.02 -0.95
CA ILE A 38 -0.88 9.90 -1.77
C ILE A 38 -0.65 11.18 -0.98
N SER A 39 0.58 11.69 -1.02
CA SER A 39 0.92 12.97 -0.37
C SER A 39 0.15 14.13 -1.03
N PRO A 40 -0.16 15.20 -0.28
CA PRO A 40 -0.92 16.35 -0.82
C PRO A 40 -0.28 17.00 -2.05
N ASP A 41 1.04 16.92 -2.19
CA ASP A 41 1.78 17.43 -3.36
C ASP A 41 1.85 16.44 -4.55
N GLY A 42 1.32 15.22 -4.37
CA GLY A 42 1.33 14.18 -5.40
C GLY A 42 2.71 13.58 -5.70
N THR A 43 3.75 13.90 -4.93
CA THR A 43 5.12 13.44 -5.22
C THR A 43 5.48 12.12 -4.55
N ARG A 44 4.74 11.73 -3.50
CA ARG A 44 4.94 10.52 -2.72
C ARG A 44 3.66 9.72 -2.57
N ALA A 45 3.82 8.44 -2.33
CA ALA A 45 2.75 7.57 -1.84
C ALA A 45 3.23 6.76 -0.64
N VAL A 46 2.29 6.34 0.19
CA VAL A 46 2.53 5.31 1.21
C VAL A 46 1.60 4.15 0.95
N SER A 47 2.11 2.94 1.13
CA SER A 47 1.35 1.70 1.01
C SER A 47 1.49 0.85 2.25
N GLY A 48 0.41 0.18 2.65
CA GLY A 48 0.38 -0.85 3.68
C GLY A 48 0.07 -2.21 3.08
N SER A 49 0.59 -3.28 3.67
CA SER A 49 0.47 -4.62 3.10
C SER A 49 0.25 -5.71 4.15
N PHE A 50 -0.25 -6.85 3.68
CA PHE A 50 -0.32 -8.09 4.43
C PHE A 50 1.07 -8.64 4.82
N ASP A 51 2.16 -8.13 4.24
CA ASP A 51 3.54 -8.48 4.64
C ASP A 51 4.01 -7.75 5.91
N THR A 52 3.09 -7.13 6.64
CA THR A 52 3.32 -6.40 7.90
C THR A 52 4.14 -5.12 7.76
N ALA A 53 4.48 -4.71 6.53
CA ALA A 53 5.24 -3.50 6.27
C ALA A 53 4.40 -2.39 5.66
N ALA A 54 4.78 -1.14 5.91
CA ALA A 54 4.42 -0.02 5.08
C ALA A 54 5.63 0.46 4.28
N ILE A 55 5.41 0.98 3.06
CA ILE A 55 6.48 1.49 2.21
C ILE A 55 6.12 2.91 1.76
N LEU A 56 7.06 3.84 1.99
CA LEU A 56 7.03 5.17 1.42
C LEU A 56 7.72 5.15 0.06
N TRP A 57 7.06 5.67 -0.95
CA TRP A 57 7.49 5.67 -2.35
C TRP A 57 7.73 7.09 -2.86
N SER A 58 8.77 7.28 -3.66
CA SER A 58 8.88 8.43 -4.55
C SER A 58 8.10 8.12 -5.83
N LEU A 59 7.06 8.91 -6.12
CA LEU A 59 6.24 8.76 -7.32
C LEU A 59 6.92 9.38 -8.55
N THR A 60 7.86 10.30 -8.35
CA THR A 60 8.65 10.91 -9.43
C THR A 60 9.77 10.01 -9.91
N ARG A 61 10.35 9.21 -9.01
CA ARG A 61 11.46 8.28 -9.33
C ARG A 61 11.00 6.83 -9.47
N ASN A 62 9.76 6.51 -9.08
CA ASN A 62 9.19 5.15 -9.03
C ASN A 62 10.01 4.16 -8.18
N VAL A 63 10.51 4.61 -7.02
CA VAL A 63 11.32 3.80 -6.11
C VAL A 63 10.80 3.88 -4.67
N ALA A 64 11.07 2.83 -3.90
CA ALA A 64 10.86 2.86 -2.45
C ALA A 64 11.90 3.78 -1.80
N GLU A 65 11.43 4.77 -1.03
CA GLU A 65 12.31 5.66 -0.23
C GLU A 65 12.56 5.08 1.16
N GLN A 66 11.55 4.42 1.73
CA GLN A 66 11.64 3.89 3.09
C GLN A 66 10.71 2.69 3.25
N VAL A 67 11.19 1.66 3.95
CA VAL A 67 10.36 0.55 4.43
C VAL A 67 10.18 0.71 5.93
N MET A 68 8.94 0.90 6.35
CA MET A 68 8.53 1.09 7.74
C MET A 68 8.08 -0.25 8.32
N ARG A 69 8.75 -0.69 9.40
CA ARG A 69 8.50 -1.98 10.06
C ARG A 69 8.27 -1.75 11.54
N PHE A 70 7.06 -1.96 11.94
CA PHE A 70 6.64 -1.90 13.35
C PHE A 70 5.58 -2.97 13.62
N HIS A 71 4.57 -3.03 12.73
CA HIS A 71 3.41 -3.91 12.89
C HIS A 71 3.79 -5.39 12.90
N ASP A 72 3.11 -6.18 13.73
CA ASP A 72 3.24 -7.62 13.81
C ASP A 72 2.21 -8.37 12.96
N ALA A 73 1.23 -7.65 12.42
CA ALA A 73 0.20 -8.15 11.53
C ALA A 73 0.03 -7.23 10.30
N ALA A 74 -0.93 -7.53 9.42
CA ALA A 74 -1.18 -6.76 8.22
C ALA A 74 -1.36 -5.27 8.49
N VAL A 75 -0.71 -4.41 7.69
CA VAL A 75 -0.94 -2.96 7.71
C VAL A 75 -2.16 -2.67 6.84
N ASN A 76 -3.28 -2.37 7.50
CA ASN A 76 -4.58 -2.24 6.85
C ASN A 76 -4.93 -0.83 6.41
N ALA A 77 -4.36 0.19 7.07
CA ALA A 77 -4.63 1.59 6.76
C ALA A 77 -3.36 2.43 6.86
N VAL A 78 -3.26 3.42 5.98
CA VAL A 78 -2.16 4.39 5.95
C VAL A 78 -2.71 5.76 5.54
N VAL A 79 -2.19 6.84 6.15
CA VAL A 79 -2.52 8.21 5.76
C VAL A 79 -1.31 9.12 5.92
N PHE A 80 -1.24 10.19 5.13
CA PHE A 80 -0.36 11.32 5.38
C PHE A 80 -1.04 12.27 6.35
N LEU A 81 -0.30 12.73 7.35
CA LEU A 81 -0.69 13.84 8.22
C LEU A 81 -0.37 15.17 7.53
N GLN A 82 -1.03 16.25 7.95
CA GLN A 82 -0.83 17.58 7.32
C GLN A 82 0.58 18.13 7.50
N ASP A 83 1.29 17.72 8.54
CA ASP A 83 2.69 18.09 8.82
C ASP A 83 3.72 17.23 8.07
N GLY A 84 3.27 16.35 7.18
CA GLY A 84 4.10 15.46 6.39
C GLY A 84 4.51 14.16 7.07
N ARG A 85 4.14 13.93 8.34
CA ARG A 85 4.25 12.63 8.99
C ARG A 85 3.29 11.63 8.35
N ILE A 86 3.48 10.37 8.67
CA ILE A 86 2.66 9.25 8.18
C ILE A 86 2.08 8.51 9.37
N ALA A 87 0.80 8.16 9.31
CA ALA A 87 0.20 7.21 10.22
C ALA A 87 -0.02 5.87 9.50
N THR A 88 0.34 4.77 10.16
CA THR A 88 0.06 3.40 9.71
C THR A 88 -0.71 2.66 10.79
N ALA A 89 -1.69 1.86 10.41
CA ALA A 89 -2.50 1.09 11.35
C ALA A 89 -2.63 -0.36 10.89
N GLY A 90 -2.63 -1.28 11.87
CA GLY A 90 -2.53 -2.70 11.60
C GLY A 90 -3.62 -3.56 12.20
N ALA A 91 -3.63 -4.82 11.76
CA ALA A 91 -4.44 -5.87 12.36
C ALA A 91 -3.96 -6.24 13.77
N ASP A 92 -2.81 -5.74 14.20
CA ASP A 92 -2.25 -5.82 15.55
C ASP A 92 -2.85 -4.80 16.54
N ALA A 93 -3.87 -4.04 16.12
CA ALA A 93 -4.58 -3.03 16.89
C ALA A 93 -3.76 -1.78 17.28
N HIS A 94 -2.60 -1.56 16.67
CA HIS A 94 -1.74 -0.41 16.92
C HIS A 94 -1.78 0.60 15.76
N ILE A 95 -1.55 1.88 16.10
CA ILE A 95 -1.26 2.94 15.13
C ILE A 95 0.16 3.43 15.38
N ALA A 96 0.99 3.49 14.36
CA ALA A 96 2.34 4.02 14.43
C ALA A 96 2.44 5.33 13.65
N ILE A 97 3.02 6.37 14.26
CA ILE A 97 3.25 7.68 13.66
C ILE A 97 4.72 7.79 13.27
N TRP A 98 4.98 8.21 12.03
CA TRP A 98 6.32 8.20 11.45
C TRP A 98 6.71 9.57 10.90
N THR A 99 7.91 10.01 11.19
CA THR A 99 8.58 11.06 10.40
C THR A 99 9.36 10.39 9.25
N PRO A 100 9.15 10.79 7.99
CA PRO A 100 9.92 10.27 6.87
C PRO A 100 11.43 10.32 7.12
N GLY A 101 12.12 9.22 6.81
CA GLY A 101 13.58 9.07 7.05
C GLY A 101 13.96 8.46 8.41
N LYS A 102 13.06 8.42 9.39
CA LYS A 102 13.33 7.76 10.68
C LYS A 102 13.04 6.25 10.59
N GLN A 103 13.88 5.45 11.22
CA GLN A 103 13.79 3.99 11.19
C GLN A 103 12.80 3.41 12.21
N THR A 104 12.37 4.20 13.19
CA THR A 104 11.40 3.82 14.22
C THR A 104 10.27 4.83 14.24
N PRO A 105 9.06 4.43 14.65
CA PRO A 105 7.97 5.39 14.82
C PRO A 105 8.29 6.43 15.90
N ASP A 106 7.79 7.65 15.72
CA ASP A 106 7.90 8.72 16.72
C ASP A 106 6.94 8.48 17.90
N ALA A 107 5.78 7.88 17.61
CA ALA A 107 4.77 7.55 18.60
C ALA A 107 4.01 6.30 18.19
N VAL A 108 3.49 5.58 19.18
CA VAL A 108 2.55 4.49 19.03
C VAL A 108 1.28 4.86 19.79
N LEU A 109 0.13 4.76 19.14
CA LEU A 109 -1.17 5.00 19.73
C LEU A 109 -1.82 3.65 20.02
N ASP A 110 -2.01 3.38 21.30
CA ASP A 110 -2.53 2.11 21.81
C ASP A 110 -3.92 2.30 22.41
N GLY A 111 -4.78 1.28 22.28
CA GLY A 111 -6.08 1.31 22.91
C GLY A 111 -7.16 0.48 22.21
N HIS A 112 -7.10 0.31 20.89
CA HIS A 112 -7.97 -0.63 20.21
C HIS A 112 -7.68 -2.08 20.65
N THR A 113 -8.73 -2.91 20.69
CA THR A 113 -8.64 -4.33 21.08
C THR A 113 -8.85 -5.27 19.89
N GLY A 114 -9.07 -4.72 18.70
CA GLY A 114 -9.25 -5.46 17.45
C GLY A 114 -8.55 -4.77 16.29
N PRO A 115 -8.46 -5.44 15.12
CA PRO A 115 -7.85 -4.90 13.91
C PRO A 115 -8.33 -3.50 13.59
N ILE A 116 -7.40 -2.57 13.34
CA ILE A 116 -7.70 -1.25 12.80
C ILE A 116 -7.66 -1.37 11.28
N VAL A 117 -8.70 -0.86 10.61
CA VAL A 117 -8.89 -1.11 9.17
C VAL A 117 -9.04 0.17 8.34
N ASP A 118 -9.27 1.32 8.98
CA ASP A 118 -9.33 2.61 8.31
C ASP A 118 -8.85 3.74 9.20
N LEU A 119 -8.29 4.79 8.59
CA LEU A 119 -7.78 6.00 9.23
C LEU A 119 -8.26 7.23 8.46
N ALA A 120 -8.63 8.29 9.18
CA ALA A 120 -8.93 9.59 8.62
C ALA A 120 -8.29 10.71 9.45
N VAL A 121 -7.84 11.78 8.77
CA VAL A 121 -7.27 12.97 9.41
C VAL A 121 -8.31 14.09 9.38
N SER A 122 -8.48 14.79 10.51
CA SER A 122 -9.40 15.94 10.57
C SER A 122 -8.94 17.06 9.62
N PRO A 123 -9.86 17.89 9.08
CA PRO A 123 -9.51 18.99 8.18
C PRO A 123 -8.54 20.02 8.76
N ASP A 124 -8.49 20.17 10.08
CA ASP A 124 -7.52 21.04 10.77
C ASP A 124 -6.18 20.37 11.08
N GLY A 125 -6.02 19.07 10.74
CA GLY A 125 -4.82 18.27 10.95
C GLY A 125 -4.51 17.91 12.40
N LYS A 126 -5.42 18.17 13.35
CA LYS A 126 -5.13 17.98 14.79
C LYS A 126 -5.59 16.66 15.35
N THR A 127 -6.50 15.97 14.66
CA THR A 127 -7.09 14.72 15.14
C THR A 127 -6.98 13.64 14.09
N LEU A 128 -6.57 12.45 14.51
CA LEU A 128 -6.65 11.23 13.72
C LEU A 128 -7.85 10.43 14.18
N ALA A 129 -8.70 9.97 13.28
CA ALA A 129 -9.75 9.01 13.56
C ALA A 129 -9.35 7.62 13.07
N SER A 130 -9.72 6.58 13.81
CA SER A 130 -9.50 5.17 13.45
C SER A 130 -10.78 4.37 13.57
N ALA A 131 -11.02 3.48 12.60
CA ALA A 131 -12.10 2.50 12.59
C ALA A 131 -11.55 1.11 12.90
N SER A 132 -12.21 0.38 13.81
CA SER A 132 -11.72 -0.92 14.24
C SER A 132 -12.81 -1.99 14.30
N TRP A 133 -12.38 -3.23 14.20
CA TRP A 133 -13.19 -4.41 14.40
C TRP A 133 -13.51 -4.68 15.88
N ASP A 134 -13.02 -3.84 16.79
CA ASP A 134 -13.48 -3.79 18.17
C ASP A 134 -14.82 -3.04 18.34
N HIS A 135 -15.49 -2.71 17.22
CA HIS A 135 -16.77 -2.03 17.11
C HIS A 135 -16.73 -0.54 17.49
N SER A 136 -15.55 0.05 17.66
CA SER A 136 -15.39 1.45 18.04
C SER A 136 -14.73 2.28 16.93
N VAL A 137 -14.96 3.59 16.98
CA VAL A 137 -14.12 4.60 16.38
C VAL A 137 -13.38 5.32 17.48
N ARG A 138 -12.09 5.59 17.30
CA ARG A 138 -11.29 6.39 18.25
C ARG A 138 -10.78 7.65 17.60
N LEU A 139 -10.79 8.73 18.36
CA LEU A 139 -10.29 10.03 17.97
C LEU A 139 -9.03 10.33 18.79
N TRP A 140 -7.92 10.46 18.13
CA TRP A 140 -6.59 10.62 18.72
C TRP A 140 -6.10 12.05 18.50
N PRO A 141 -5.96 12.89 19.55
CA PRO A 141 -5.29 14.19 19.44
C PRO A 141 -3.84 14.01 19.02
N LEU A 142 -3.41 14.63 17.92
CA LEU A 142 -2.04 14.48 17.39
C LEU A 142 -1.00 15.35 18.11
N ASP A 143 -1.43 16.25 18.95
CA ASP A 143 -0.63 17.06 19.87
C ASP A 143 -0.48 16.42 21.27
N GLY A 144 -1.05 15.24 21.47
CA GLY A 144 -1.06 14.48 22.72
C GLY A 144 -2.39 14.57 23.46
N GLY A 145 -2.59 13.66 24.40
CA GLY A 145 -3.81 13.56 25.18
C GLY A 145 -4.50 12.19 25.07
N LEU A 146 -5.58 12.02 25.82
CA LEU A 146 -6.34 10.78 25.80
C LEU A 146 -7.27 10.71 24.56
N PRO A 147 -7.40 9.54 23.93
CA PRO A 147 -8.33 9.38 22.85
C PRO A 147 -9.78 9.46 23.34
N ARG A 148 -10.66 10.04 22.53
CA ARG A 148 -12.11 9.90 22.69
C ARG A 148 -12.56 8.64 21.97
N VAL A 149 -13.36 7.80 22.66
CA VAL A 149 -13.93 6.59 22.08
C VAL A 149 -15.39 6.84 21.71
N LEU A 150 -15.76 6.50 20.47
CA LEU A 150 -17.13 6.55 19.96
C LEU A 150 -17.65 5.12 19.87
N GLU A 151 -18.52 4.76 20.78
CA GLU A 151 -19.10 3.42 20.91
C GLU A 151 -20.57 3.40 20.46
N GLY A 152 -21.04 2.23 19.98
CA GLY A 152 -22.43 2.05 19.60
C GLY A 152 -22.65 1.30 18.30
N ASN A 153 -21.60 0.99 17.53
CA ASN A 153 -21.71 0.08 16.38
C ASN A 153 -21.95 -1.35 16.89
N ALA A 154 -22.89 -2.06 16.25
CA ALA A 154 -23.23 -3.43 16.64
C ALA A 154 -22.24 -4.48 16.10
N GLN A 155 -21.45 -4.12 15.08
CA GLN A 155 -20.46 -5.00 14.46
C GLN A 155 -19.21 -4.18 14.07
N ASN A 156 -18.28 -4.82 13.36
CA ASN A 156 -17.04 -4.23 12.88
C ASN A 156 -17.25 -2.89 12.21
N VAL A 157 -16.47 -1.89 12.59
CA VAL A 157 -16.41 -0.60 11.89
C VAL A 157 -15.32 -0.69 10.83
N ASN A 158 -15.71 -0.52 9.57
CA ASN A 158 -14.83 -0.73 8.43
C ASN A 158 -14.39 0.55 7.73
N GLY A 159 -15.05 1.66 8.00
CA GLY A 159 -14.71 2.95 7.40
C GLY A 159 -14.95 4.11 8.34
N VAL A 160 -14.12 5.15 8.23
CA VAL A 160 -14.24 6.40 8.98
C VAL A 160 -13.83 7.60 8.12
N ALA A 161 -14.55 8.70 8.24
CA ALA A 161 -14.22 9.95 7.58
C ALA A 161 -14.66 11.15 8.43
N PHE A 162 -14.02 12.31 8.24
CA PHE A 162 -14.46 13.58 8.82
C PHE A 162 -15.36 14.36 7.85
N SER A 163 -16.34 15.11 8.37
CA SER A 163 -17.03 16.13 7.60
C SER A 163 -16.04 17.21 7.15
N PRO A 164 -16.29 17.89 6.00
CA PRO A 164 -15.39 18.93 5.49
C PRO A 164 -15.18 20.11 6.44
N ASP A 165 -16.17 20.40 7.30
CA ASP A 165 -16.06 21.44 8.33
C ASP A 165 -15.43 20.98 9.64
N GLY A 166 -15.06 19.68 9.72
CA GLY A 166 -14.43 19.07 10.89
C GLY A 166 -15.31 18.92 12.12
N LYS A 167 -16.62 19.13 12.00
CA LYS A 167 -17.53 19.09 13.18
C LYS A 167 -18.12 17.72 13.43
N GLU A 168 -18.05 16.82 12.47
CA GLU A 168 -18.61 15.48 12.53
C GLU A 168 -17.61 14.43 12.07
N VAL A 169 -17.76 13.23 12.64
CA VAL A 169 -17.12 12.02 12.16
C VAL A 169 -18.20 11.10 11.65
N ILE A 170 -17.95 10.47 10.51
CA ILE A 170 -18.83 9.50 9.90
C ILE A 170 -18.19 8.13 9.95
N SER A 171 -18.91 7.13 10.45
CA SER A 171 -18.46 5.74 10.42
C SER A 171 -19.39 4.86 9.59
N ALA A 172 -18.83 3.83 8.96
CA ALA A 172 -19.55 2.81 8.22
C ALA A 172 -19.21 1.43 8.76
N GLY A 173 -20.22 0.64 9.08
CA GLY A 173 -20.07 -0.64 9.77
C GLY A 173 -20.61 -1.84 9.01
N TYR A 174 -20.16 -3.01 9.43
CA TYR A 174 -20.69 -4.28 8.94
C TYR A 174 -22.11 -4.56 9.43
N ASP A 175 -22.59 -3.78 10.42
CA ASP A 175 -23.99 -3.72 10.89
C ASP A 175 -24.93 -3.00 9.90
N ALA A 176 -24.45 -2.69 8.70
CA ALA A 176 -25.19 -1.99 7.65
C ALA A 176 -25.62 -0.56 8.04
N THR A 177 -24.89 0.09 8.96
CA THR A 177 -25.19 1.46 9.37
C THR A 177 -24.12 2.46 8.92
N VAL A 178 -24.55 3.66 8.56
CA VAL A 178 -23.75 4.87 8.58
C VAL A 178 -24.11 5.63 9.84
N ARG A 179 -23.12 6.00 10.65
CA ARG A 179 -23.32 6.83 11.85
C ARG A 179 -22.62 8.16 11.69
N ILE A 180 -23.32 9.22 12.05
CA ILE A 180 -22.80 10.59 12.06
C ILE A 180 -22.66 11.03 13.52
N TRP A 181 -21.41 11.19 13.96
CA TRP A 181 -21.03 11.54 15.33
C TRP A 181 -20.69 13.01 15.42
N LYS A 182 -21.44 13.78 16.21
CA LYS A 182 -21.11 15.17 16.47
C LYS A 182 -19.92 15.29 17.40
N LEU A 183 -18.93 16.08 17.02
CA LEU A 183 -17.72 16.26 17.86
C LEU A 183 -17.97 17.23 19.01
N ALA A 184 -18.89 18.16 18.85
CA ALA A 184 -19.39 19.00 19.93
C ALA A 184 -20.55 18.28 20.64
N GLY A 185 -20.27 17.67 21.80
CA GLY A 185 -21.22 16.87 22.58
C GLY A 185 -21.27 15.39 22.17
N ASP A 186 -22.34 14.69 22.55
CA ASP A 186 -22.47 13.22 22.40
C ASP A 186 -23.56 12.83 21.39
N GLY A 187 -23.93 13.74 20.50
CA GLY A 187 -24.98 13.49 19.52
C GLY A 187 -24.52 12.52 18.44
N VAL A 188 -25.32 11.47 18.20
CA VAL A 188 -25.14 10.53 17.10
C VAL A 188 -26.46 10.34 16.35
N SER A 189 -26.41 10.32 15.01
CA SER A 189 -27.51 9.85 14.16
C SER A 189 -27.11 8.55 13.48
N VAL A 190 -28.08 7.64 13.32
CA VAL A 190 -27.86 6.30 12.76
C VAL A 190 -28.75 6.12 11.54
N HIS A 191 -28.14 5.76 10.43
CA HIS A 191 -28.80 5.59 9.14
C HIS A 191 -28.57 4.16 8.63
N ASN A 192 -29.66 3.41 8.49
CA ASN A 192 -29.59 2.02 8.03
C ASN A 192 -29.54 1.97 6.50
N LEU A 193 -28.64 1.15 5.97
CA LEU A 193 -28.51 0.84 4.56
C LEU A 193 -28.86 -0.64 4.29
N PRO A 194 -29.16 -1.00 3.03
CA PRO A 194 -29.63 -2.36 2.73
C PRO A 194 -28.57 -3.46 2.85
N SER A 195 -27.30 -3.11 3.09
CA SER A 195 -26.18 -4.05 3.02
C SER A 195 -25.05 -3.63 3.96
N PRO A 196 -24.30 -4.59 4.53
CA PRO A 196 -23.08 -4.32 5.26
C PRO A 196 -22.10 -3.45 4.47
N LEU A 197 -21.41 -2.54 5.18
CA LEU A 197 -20.52 -1.55 4.60
C LEU A 197 -19.05 -1.88 4.87
N ASN A 198 -18.20 -1.63 3.88
CA ASN A 198 -16.75 -1.81 3.95
C ASN A 198 -15.97 -0.50 3.91
N SER A 199 -16.57 0.58 3.38
CA SER A 199 -15.88 1.85 3.22
C SER A 199 -16.85 3.02 3.19
N VAL A 200 -16.39 4.19 3.62
CA VAL A 200 -17.07 5.47 3.53
C VAL A 200 -16.09 6.57 3.17
N VAL A 201 -16.50 7.47 2.29
CA VAL A 201 -15.78 8.71 1.96
C VAL A 201 -16.76 9.88 1.93
N ILE A 202 -16.25 11.11 2.08
CA ILE A 202 -17.09 12.32 2.08
C ILE A 202 -16.61 13.28 1.01
N ALA A 203 -17.54 13.77 0.23
CA ALA A 203 -17.30 14.78 -0.79
C ALA A 203 -17.07 16.16 -0.18
N PRO A 204 -16.41 17.09 -0.89
CA PRO A 204 -16.19 18.46 -0.39
C PRO A 204 -17.45 19.23 -0.03
N ASP A 205 -18.61 18.88 -0.62
CA ASP A 205 -19.93 19.44 -0.31
C ASP A 205 -20.66 18.73 0.85
N GLY A 206 -20.00 17.76 1.50
CA GLY A 206 -20.51 17.02 2.63
C GLY A 206 -21.34 15.77 2.26
N GLU A 207 -21.57 15.49 0.96
CA GLU A 207 -22.26 14.26 0.58
C GLU A 207 -21.46 13.03 1.02
N ILE A 208 -22.15 12.11 1.71
CA ILE A 208 -21.55 10.85 2.21
C ILE A 208 -21.68 9.79 1.13
N VAL A 209 -20.61 9.09 0.84
CA VAL A 209 -20.59 7.97 -0.12
C VAL A 209 -20.12 6.72 0.61
N ALA A 210 -20.95 5.69 0.64
CA ALA A 210 -20.66 4.43 1.33
C ALA A 210 -20.84 3.23 0.39
N ALA A 211 -20.06 2.16 0.60
CA ALA A 211 -20.19 0.94 -0.19
C ALA A 211 -19.75 -0.29 0.62
N GLY A 212 -20.15 -1.48 0.15
CA GLY A 212 -19.80 -2.71 0.85
C GLY A 212 -20.22 -3.99 0.14
N ALA A 213 -20.81 -4.90 0.88
CA ALA A 213 -21.03 -6.29 0.49
C ALA A 213 -21.94 -6.48 -0.74
N SER A 214 -22.88 -5.56 -0.99
CA SER A 214 -23.80 -5.65 -2.14
C SER A 214 -23.17 -5.31 -3.50
N GLY A 215 -21.95 -4.71 -3.50
CA GLY A 215 -21.37 -4.17 -4.73
C GLY A 215 -21.98 -2.84 -5.19
N LYS A 216 -22.93 -2.30 -4.44
CA LYS A 216 -23.53 -0.97 -4.67
C LYS A 216 -22.77 0.11 -3.94
N VAL A 217 -22.76 1.29 -4.52
CA VAL A 217 -22.31 2.55 -3.92
C VAL A 217 -23.54 3.38 -3.59
N PHE A 218 -23.69 3.74 -2.33
CA PHE A 218 -24.80 4.52 -1.78
C PHE A 218 -24.35 5.95 -1.60
N PHE A 219 -25.24 6.89 -1.94
CA PHE A 219 -25.01 8.32 -1.82
C PHE A 219 -26.03 8.90 -0.85
N LEU A 220 -25.55 9.53 0.24
CA LEU A 220 -26.39 10.08 1.28
C LEU A 220 -26.18 11.59 1.40
N SER A 221 -27.21 12.31 1.82
CA SER A 221 -27.07 13.72 2.21
C SER A 221 -26.04 13.88 3.33
N PRO A 222 -25.54 15.11 3.59
CA PRO A 222 -24.75 15.38 4.80
C PRO A 222 -25.48 14.99 6.10
N GLY A 223 -26.81 15.00 6.11
CA GLY A 223 -27.64 14.57 7.23
C GLY A 223 -27.93 13.06 7.26
N GLY A 224 -27.40 12.27 6.32
CA GLY A 224 -27.52 10.82 6.28
C GLY A 224 -28.71 10.26 5.49
N ASP A 225 -29.53 11.09 4.83
CA ASP A 225 -30.66 10.60 4.02
C ASP A 225 -30.15 10.00 2.71
N LEU A 226 -30.59 8.80 2.37
CA LEU A 226 -30.23 8.13 1.12
C LEU A 226 -30.82 8.90 -0.08
N ARG A 227 -29.93 9.32 -0.99
CA ARG A 227 -30.27 10.08 -2.20
C ARG A 227 -30.19 9.28 -3.49
N GLY A 228 -29.54 8.14 -3.45
CA GLY A 228 -29.40 7.25 -4.62
C GLY A 228 -28.38 6.17 -4.43
N GLU A 229 -28.34 5.25 -5.38
CA GLU A 229 -27.38 4.15 -5.40
C GLU A 229 -26.93 3.87 -6.84
N VAL A 230 -25.73 3.30 -6.98
CA VAL A 230 -25.17 2.85 -8.26
C VAL A 230 -24.59 1.45 -8.07
N GLU A 231 -24.91 0.53 -8.95
CA GLU A 231 -24.24 -0.77 -9.00
C GLU A 231 -22.83 -0.58 -9.59
N ALA A 232 -21.81 -0.70 -8.74
CA ALA A 232 -20.42 -0.55 -9.15
C ALA A 232 -19.84 -1.90 -9.62
N ALA A 233 -20.26 -3.01 -9.00
CA ALA A 233 -19.80 -4.34 -9.35
C ALA A 233 -20.81 -5.39 -8.86
N PRO A 234 -20.88 -6.59 -9.51
CA PRO A 234 -21.69 -7.70 -9.03
C PRO A 234 -21.11 -8.39 -7.79
N THR A 235 -20.09 -7.82 -7.17
CA THR A 235 -19.33 -8.38 -6.06
C THR A 235 -18.98 -7.28 -5.07
N PRO A 236 -18.62 -7.62 -3.81
CA PRO A 236 -18.30 -6.63 -2.79
C PRO A 236 -17.31 -5.56 -3.24
N VAL A 237 -17.64 -4.30 -2.94
CA VAL A 237 -16.71 -3.17 -2.94
C VAL A 237 -15.93 -3.22 -1.64
N ILE A 238 -14.61 -3.12 -1.73
CA ILE A 238 -13.69 -3.20 -0.58
C ILE A 238 -13.31 -1.81 -0.08
N GLN A 239 -13.01 -0.90 -1.01
CA GLN A 239 -12.60 0.46 -0.67
C GLN A 239 -13.15 1.47 -1.67
N LEU A 240 -13.44 2.65 -1.17
CA LEU A 240 -13.80 3.84 -1.92
C LEU A 240 -12.65 4.85 -1.89
N ALA A 241 -12.56 5.64 -2.95
CA ALA A 241 -11.83 6.91 -2.96
C ALA A 241 -12.67 7.95 -3.69
N ILE A 242 -12.50 9.23 -3.31
CA ILE A 242 -13.16 10.35 -3.97
C ILE A 242 -12.09 11.30 -4.54
N SER A 243 -12.34 11.85 -5.73
CA SER A 243 -11.44 12.86 -6.30
C SER A 243 -11.45 14.13 -5.45
N PRO A 244 -10.35 14.90 -5.40
CA PRO A 244 -10.26 16.10 -4.56
C PRO A 244 -11.33 17.15 -4.85
N ASP A 245 -11.78 17.24 -6.10
CA ASP A 245 -12.89 18.11 -6.52
C ASP A 245 -14.28 17.52 -6.24
N GLY A 246 -14.34 16.29 -5.75
CA GLY A 246 -15.56 15.55 -5.46
C GLY A 246 -16.33 15.09 -6.70
N SER A 247 -15.80 15.21 -7.90
CA SER A 247 -16.54 14.87 -9.13
C SER A 247 -16.63 13.37 -9.39
N LEU A 248 -15.59 12.61 -9.02
CA LEU A 248 -15.47 11.18 -9.28
C LEU A 248 -15.38 10.37 -7.99
N VAL A 249 -15.99 9.20 -7.99
CA VAL A 249 -15.85 8.16 -6.97
C VAL A 249 -15.25 6.93 -7.61
N ALA A 250 -14.19 6.40 -7.02
CA ALA A 250 -13.59 5.12 -7.41
C ALA A 250 -13.96 4.04 -6.39
N ALA A 251 -14.48 2.91 -6.86
CA ALA A 251 -14.91 1.79 -6.03
C ALA A 251 -14.11 0.54 -6.40
N ALA A 252 -13.21 0.12 -5.53
CA ALA A 252 -12.36 -1.04 -5.72
C ALA A 252 -13.08 -2.32 -5.32
N GLY A 253 -13.06 -3.33 -6.19
CA GLY A 253 -13.82 -4.58 -6.04
C GLY A 253 -12.95 -5.82 -5.91
N ILE A 254 -13.53 -6.85 -5.29
CA ILE A 254 -12.85 -8.13 -5.02
C ILE A 254 -12.47 -8.92 -6.30
N ARG A 255 -13.04 -8.61 -7.47
CA ARG A 255 -12.71 -9.28 -8.74
C ARG A 255 -11.69 -8.54 -9.59
N GLY A 256 -10.96 -7.59 -9.03
CA GLY A 256 -9.85 -6.94 -9.73
C GLY A 256 -10.27 -5.77 -10.62
N SER A 257 -11.48 -5.28 -10.47
CA SER A 257 -11.97 -4.08 -11.17
C SER A 257 -12.11 -2.90 -10.22
N VAL A 258 -11.95 -1.70 -10.76
CA VAL A 258 -12.29 -0.45 -10.09
C VAL A 258 -13.34 0.27 -10.93
N ALA A 259 -14.52 0.45 -10.37
CA ALA A 259 -15.57 1.25 -11.01
C ALA A 259 -15.30 2.73 -10.73
N VAL A 260 -15.27 3.55 -11.77
CA VAL A 260 -15.20 5.01 -11.68
C VAL A 260 -16.59 5.56 -11.98
N ILE A 261 -17.16 6.29 -11.04
CA ILE A 261 -18.53 6.78 -11.06
C ILE A 261 -18.49 8.31 -11.08
N ASP A 262 -19.24 8.92 -11.98
CA ASP A 262 -19.53 10.36 -11.92
C ASP A 262 -20.55 10.60 -10.81
N ARG A 263 -20.12 11.35 -9.78
CA ARG A 263 -20.90 11.56 -8.56
C ARG A 263 -22.17 12.37 -8.82
N LYS A 264 -22.12 13.36 -9.70
CA LYS A 264 -23.25 14.23 -9.97
C LYS A 264 -24.36 13.52 -10.74
N THR A 265 -23.99 12.74 -11.75
CA THR A 265 -24.96 12.05 -12.62
C THR A 265 -25.33 10.67 -12.10
N ARG A 266 -24.63 10.14 -11.10
CA ARG A 266 -24.78 8.77 -10.57
C ARG A 266 -24.61 7.72 -11.68
N LYS A 267 -23.66 7.92 -12.58
CA LYS A 267 -23.41 7.00 -13.68
C LYS A 267 -22.00 6.42 -13.62
N LEU A 268 -21.89 5.14 -13.95
CA LEU A 268 -20.62 4.51 -14.20
C LEU A 268 -19.98 5.16 -15.44
N VAL A 269 -18.79 5.74 -15.24
CA VAL A 269 -18.01 6.38 -16.32
C VAL A 269 -17.10 5.34 -16.95
N ARG A 270 -16.40 4.56 -16.11
CA ARG A 270 -15.43 3.56 -16.53
C ARG A 270 -15.35 2.41 -15.54
N THR A 271 -14.85 1.27 -16.05
CA THR A 271 -14.36 0.17 -15.23
C THR A 271 -12.89 -0.06 -15.59
N LEU A 272 -12.00 0.15 -14.63
CA LEU A 272 -10.59 -0.18 -14.78
C LEU A 272 -10.46 -1.69 -14.53
N ILE A 273 -9.90 -2.40 -15.48
CA ILE A 273 -9.75 -3.85 -15.39
C ILE A 273 -8.28 -4.17 -15.14
N GLY A 274 -7.98 -4.66 -13.95
CA GLY A 274 -6.68 -5.18 -13.57
C GLY A 274 -6.50 -6.65 -13.97
N PRO A 275 -5.49 -7.32 -13.41
CA PRO A 275 -5.13 -8.71 -13.76
C PRO A 275 -6.14 -9.77 -13.25
N GLY A 276 -7.36 -9.40 -12.88
CA GLY A 276 -8.40 -10.33 -12.40
C GLY A 276 -8.27 -10.75 -10.93
N LEU A 277 -7.31 -10.21 -10.19
CA LEU A 277 -7.09 -10.43 -8.77
C LEU A 277 -7.68 -9.27 -7.95
N PRO A 278 -8.13 -9.50 -6.69
CA PRO A 278 -8.69 -8.47 -5.84
C PRO A 278 -7.87 -7.18 -5.80
N VAL A 279 -8.53 -6.03 -6.00
CA VAL A 279 -8.00 -4.70 -5.71
C VAL A 279 -8.46 -4.33 -4.30
N TRP A 280 -7.49 -4.19 -3.39
CA TRP A 280 -7.75 -3.91 -1.98
C TRP A 280 -7.70 -2.43 -1.65
N SER A 281 -7.02 -1.63 -2.48
CA SER A 281 -6.80 -0.22 -2.21
C SER A 281 -6.84 0.64 -3.47
N VAL A 282 -7.36 1.85 -3.32
CA VAL A 282 -7.45 2.85 -4.37
C VAL A 282 -7.28 4.25 -3.78
N ALA A 283 -6.55 5.14 -4.47
CA ALA A 283 -6.37 6.52 -4.04
C ALA A 283 -6.28 7.45 -5.26
N PHE A 284 -6.93 8.62 -5.22
CA PHE A 284 -6.78 9.66 -6.23
C PHE A 284 -5.53 10.50 -5.99
N PHE A 285 -4.88 10.89 -7.07
CA PHE A 285 -3.90 11.97 -7.06
C PHE A 285 -4.58 13.34 -6.86
N PRO A 286 -3.82 14.36 -6.43
CA PRO A 286 -4.32 15.72 -6.30
C PRO A 286 -4.87 16.31 -7.60
N ASP A 287 -4.48 15.79 -8.76
CA ASP A 287 -4.98 16.19 -10.08
C ASP A 287 -6.45 15.77 -10.35
N GLY A 288 -7.02 14.93 -9.48
CA GLY A 288 -8.38 14.40 -9.60
C GLY A 288 -8.62 13.47 -10.79
N LYS A 289 -7.57 13.15 -11.57
CA LYS A 289 -7.67 12.36 -12.82
C LYS A 289 -6.82 11.11 -12.81
N THR A 290 -5.81 11.07 -11.96
CA THR A 290 -4.92 9.92 -11.80
C THR A 290 -5.30 9.12 -10.57
N LEU A 291 -5.35 7.79 -10.70
CA LEU A 291 -5.60 6.83 -9.62
C LEU A 291 -4.36 5.97 -9.37
N LEU A 292 -4.09 5.67 -8.09
CA LEU A 292 -3.30 4.49 -7.70
C LEU A 292 -4.23 3.35 -7.33
N THR A 293 -3.85 2.14 -7.69
CA THR A 293 -4.51 0.91 -7.25
C THR A 293 -3.48 -0.09 -6.71
N GLY A 294 -3.83 -0.79 -5.65
CA GLY A 294 -3.02 -1.86 -5.08
C GLY A 294 -3.87 -3.08 -4.77
N GLY A 295 -3.30 -4.27 -4.88
CA GLY A 295 -4.09 -5.49 -4.73
C GLY A 295 -3.27 -6.73 -4.43
N THR A 296 -3.91 -7.89 -4.66
CA THR A 296 -3.36 -9.22 -4.34
C THR A 296 -2.10 -9.56 -5.14
N ASP A 297 -1.91 -8.97 -6.29
CA ASP A 297 -0.72 -9.17 -7.12
C ASP A 297 0.52 -8.41 -6.63
N ARG A 298 0.42 -7.69 -5.50
CA ARG A 298 1.52 -6.97 -4.85
C ARG A 298 2.07 -5.78 -5.65
N VAL A 299 1.35 -5.33 -6.68
CA VAL A 299 1.76 -4.26 -7.58
C VAL A 299 0.90 -3.04 -7.36
N ILE A 300 1.52 -1.87 -7.29
CA ILE A 300 0.82 -0.59 -7.28
C ILE A 300 0.89 -0.01 -8.70
N ARG A 301 -0.29 0.32 -9.27
CA ARG A 301 -0.45 0.82 -10.65
C ARG A 301 -1.08 2.18 -10.67
N ARG A 302 -0.70 2.96 -11.70
CA ARG A 302 -1.33 4.23 -12.03
C ARG A 302 -2.30 4.08 -13.18
N TRP A 303 -3.42 4.78 -13.09
CA TRP A 303 -4.46 4.78 -14.10
C TRP A 303 -4.95 6.19 -14.36
N ASN A 304 -5.32 6.49 -15.60
CA ASN A 304 -6.15 7.63 -15.88
C ASN A 304 -7.61 7.26 -15.59
N ALA A 305 -8.22 7.92 -14.61
CA ALA A 305 -9.58 7.61 -14.17
C ALA A 305 -10.64 7.92 -15.25
N VAL A 306 -10.36 8.85 -16.15
CA VAL A 306 -11.31 9.29 -17.18
C VAL A 306 -11.22 8.43 -18.44
N SER A 307 -10.01 8.18 -18.97
CA SER A 307 -9.83 7.34 -20.15
C SER A 307 -9.89 5.84 -19.83
N GLY A 308 -9.54 5.46 -18.59
CA GLY A 308 -9.40 4.07 -18.17
C GLY A 308 -8.07 3.44 -18.55
N GLU A 309 -7.20 4.20 -19.19
CA GLU A 309 -5.90 3.71 -19.63
C GLU A 309 -4.89 3.70 -18.49
N PRO A 310 -4.04 2.66 -18.41
CA PRO A 310 -2.89 2.69 -17.51
C PRO A 310 -1.94 3.81 -17.92
N ILE A 311 -1.47 4.59 -16.93
CA ILE A 311 -0.43 5.60 -17.15
C ILE A 311 0.92 4.89 -17.04
N ASP A 312 1.81 5.21 -18.00
CA ASP A 312 3.14 4.61 -18.14
C ASP A 312 3.09 3.11 -18.41
N SER A 313 3.26 2.73 -19.66
CA SER A 313 3.40 1.37 -20.21
C SER A 313 3.09 0.23 -19.22
N ALA A 314 1.91 0.24 -18.60
CA ALA A 314 1.45 -0.91 -17.88
C ALA A 314 1.21 -1.98 -18.94
N VAL A 315 2.21 -2.82 -19.16
CA VAL A 315 1.99 -4.05 -19.88
C VAL A 315 0.85 -4.76 -19.15
N VAL A 316 -0.35 -4.74 -19.74
CA VAL A 316 -1.44 -5.62 -19.36
C VAL A 316 -1.01 -7.02 -19.81
N GLY A 317 0.02 -7.54 -19.17
CA GLY A 317 0.62 -8.84 -19.35
C GLY A 317 1.17 -9.28 -18.01
N ALA A 318 1.42 -10.56 -17.87
CA ALA A 318 2.12 -11.08 -16.71
C ALA A 318 3.34 -10.18 -16.40
N PRO A 319 3.59 -9.87 -15.11
CA PRO A 319 4.76 -9.08 -14.73
C PRO A 319 5.99 -9.61 -15.43
N GLU A 320 6.84 -8.72 -15.97
CA GLU A 320 8.11 -9.17 -16.52
C GLU A 320 8.83 -9.94 -15.42
N ASP A 321 9.16 -11.18 -15.71
CA ASP A 321 9.80 -12.08 -14.76
C ASP A 321 11.17 -11.48 -14.39
N PRO A 322 11.39 -11.04 -13.13
CA PRO A 322 12.68 -10.47 -12.73
C PRO A 322 13.82 -11.48 -12.83
N LEU A 323 13.49 -12.75 -12.99
CA LEU A 323 14.46 -13.83 -13.21
C LEU A 323 14.58 -14.25 -14.68
N LYS A 324 13.94 -13.55 -15.62
CA LYS A 324 13.96 -13.87 -17.05
C LYS A 324 15.39 -14.07 -17.63
N GLN A 325 16.33 -13.24 -17.18
CA GLN A 325 17.74 -13.36 -17.58
C GLN A 325 18.42 -14.63 -17.05
N TYR A 326 17.82 -15.32 -16.11
CA TYR A 326 18.29 -16.58 -15.52
C TYR A 326 17.37 -17.76 -15.91
N ALA A 327 16.65 -17.66 -17.02
CA ALA A 327 15.76 -18.73 -17.49
C ALA A 327 16.53 -20.04 -17.68
N GLY A 328 16.01 -21.12 -17.13
CA GLY A 328 16.67 -22.45 -17.13
C GLY A 328 17.68 -22.67 -16.02
N ASP A 329 17.94 -21.69 -15.17
CA ASP A 329 18.76 -21.88 -13.95
C ASP A 329 17.87 -22.43 -12.82
N HIS A 330 18.14 -23.65 -12.38
CA HIS A 330 17.36 -24.30 -11.34
C HIS A 330 17.37 -23.52 -10.01
N GLY A 331 18.48 -22.90 -9.63
CA GLY A 331 18.56 -22.07 -8.43
C GLY A 331 17.75 -20.79 -8.54
N ALA A 332 17.64 -20.20 -9.75
CA ALA A 332 16.74 -19.08 -10.00
C ALA A 332 15.28 -19.50 -9.87
N GLU A 333 14.92 -20.69 -10.29
CA GLU A 333 13.57 -21.22 -10.12
C GLU A 333 13.20 -21.42 -8.65
N VAL A 334 14.11 -21.96 -7.85
CA VAL A 334 13.93 -22.06 -6.40
C VAL A 334 13.83 -20.67 -5.76
N PHE A 335 14.63 -19.69 -6.23
CA PHE A 335 14.60 -18.30 -5.74
C PHE A 335 13.32 -17.54 -6.12
N ARG A 336 12.50 -18.03 -7.03
CA ARG A 336 11.31 -17.35 -7.57
C ARG A 336 10.34 -16.86 -6.48
N HIS A 337 10.22 -17.56 -5.39
CA HIS A 337 9.38 -17.14 -4.26
C HIS A 337 9.97 -15.97 -3.44
N CYS A 338 11.27 -15.75 -3.55
CA CYS A 338 12.02 -14.75 -2.78
C CYS A 338 12.07 -13.38 -3.45
N VAL A 339 11.91 -13.30 -4.79
CA VAL A 339 12.02 -12.05 -5.57
C VAL A 339 10.95 -11.02 -5.21
N ALA A 340 9.86 -11.45 -4.61
CA ALA A 340 8.81 -10.57 -4.13
C ALA A 340 9.33 -9.61 -3.06
N CYS A 341 10.20 -10.12 -2.16
CA CYS A 341 10.68 -9.40 -0.99
C CYS A 341 12.14 -8.98 -1.09
N HIS A 342 12.95 -9.61 -1.94
CA HIS A 342 14.39 -9.39 -2.02
C HIS A 342 14.83 -8.94 -3.41
N THR A 343 15.87 -8.12 -3.48
CA THR A 343 16.57 -7.74 -4.72
C THR A 343 17.91 -8.43 -4.79
N LEU A 344 18.44 -8.58 -6.02
CA LEU A 344 19.74 -9.20 -6.30
C LEU A 344 20.80 -8.19 -6.73
N THR A 345 20.40 -6.95 -7.01
CA THR A 345 21.26 -5.89 -7.55
C THR A 345 21.31 -4.69 -6.60
N PRO A 346 22.37 -3.87 -6.63
CA PRO A 346 22.49 -2.70 -5.77
C PRO A 346 21.47 -1.59 -6.13
N ASP A 347 21.11 -1.49 -7.42
CA ASP A 347 20.32 -0.38 -7.96
C ASP A 347 18.83 -0.47 -7.58
N GLU A 348 18.33 -1.68 -7.31
CA GLU A 348 16.93 -1.90 -6.92
C GLU A 348 16.66 -1.59 -5.44
N GLY A 349 17.70 -1.43 -4.62
CA GLY A 349 17.58 -1.13 -3.19
C GLY A 349 16.90 -2.24 -2.36
N ASN A 350 16.35 -1.85 -1.21
CA ASN A 350 15.61 -2.76 -0.32
C ASN A 350 14.12 -2.81 -0.71
N LYS A 351 13.53 -3.99 -0.60
CA LYS A 351 12.08 -4.23 -0.66
C LYS A 351 11.54 -4.52 0.75
N ALA A 352 10.47 -5.29 0.84
CA ALA A 352 9.99 -5.82 2.12
C ALA A 352 11.07 -6.64 2.85
N GLY A 353 11.96 -7.33 2.14
CA GLY A 353 13.22 -7.90 2.61
C GLY A 353 14.42 -7.01 2.28
N PRO A 354 15.57 -7.21 2.93
CA PRO A 354 16.81 -6.55 2.59
C PRO A 354 17.29 -6.98 1.20
N THR A 355 18.06 -6.11 0.51
CA THR A 355 18.78 -6.57 -0.69
C THR A 355 19.75 -7.70 -0.33
N LEU A 356 19.82 -8.71 -1.21
CA LEU A 356 20.78 -9.81 -1.09
C LEU A 356 22.11 -9.50 -1.78
N TRP A 357 22.25 -8.31 -2.39
CA TRP A 357 23.52 -7.86 -2.95
C TRP A 357 24.61 -7.90 -1.89
N HIS A 358 25.75 -8.54 -2.19
CA HIS A 358 26.82 -8.84 -1.23
C HIS A 358 26.34 -9.57 0.04
N LEU A 359 25.47 -10.58 -0.11
CA LEU A 359 24.92 -11.33 1.01
C LEU A 359 26.01 -12.11 1.76
N PHE A 360 26.83 -12.88 1.02
CA PHE A 360 27.80 -13.77 1.64
C PHE A 360 28.98 -13.01 2.24
N GLY A 361 29.35 -13.38 3.47
CA GLY A 361 30.34 -12.66 4.29
C GLY A 361 29.73 -11.54 5.15
N ARG A 362 28.48 -11.12 4.89
CA ARG A 362 27.79 -10.10 5.68
C ARG A 362 27.21 -10.69 6.97
N ARG A 363 27.46 -10.00 8.10
CA ARG A 363 26.80 -10.36 9.37
C ARG A 363 25.30 -10.04 9.28
N ILE A 364 24.47 -10.87 9.93
CA ILE A 364 23.02 -10.64 10.02
C ILE A 364 22.72 -9.25 10.61
N ALA A 365 21.67 -8.63 10.13
CA ALA A 365 21.16 -7.35 10.60
C ALA A 365 22.13 -6.15 10.51
N THR A 366 23.16 -6.21 9.64
CA THR A 366 24.15 -5.13 9.48
C THR A 366 24.02 -4.34 8.16
N LEU A 367 23.07 -4.66 7.28
CA LEU A 367 22.90 -3.94 6.02
C LEU A 367 22.47 -2.49 6.30
N PRO A 368 23.21 -1.48 5.82
CA PRO A 368 22.84 -0.08 5.96
C PRO A 368 21.50 0.23 5.26
N GLY A 369 20.70 1.12 5.86
CA GLY A 369 19.43 1.56 5.26
C GLY A 369 18.29 0.53 5.34
N TYR A 370 18.45 -0.56 6.07
CA TYR A 370 17.39 -1.53 6.33
C TYR A 370 17.15 -1.70 7.85
N ASN A 371 15.91 -1.53 8.29
CA ASN A 371 15.57 -1.65 9.71
C ASN A 371 15.27 -3.10 10.08
N PHE A 372 16.23 -3.74 10.73
CA PHE A 372 16.07 -5.09 11.26
C PHE A 372 15.44 -5.06 12.67
N SER A 373 14.72 -6.12 13.02
CA SER A 373 14.17 -6.28 14.37
C SER A 373 15.30 -6.29 15.43
N PRO A 374 15.04 -5.85 16.67
CA PRO A 374 16.00 -5.92 17.76
C PRO A 374 16.51 -7.34 18.00
N ALA A 375 15.65 -8.36 17.86
CA ALA A 375 16.02 -9.76 18.01
C ALA A 375 17.08 -10.21 16.98
N LEU A 376 16.91 -9.84 15.70
CA LEU A 376 17.89 -10.16 14.66
C LEU A 376 19.25 -9.49 14.89
N LYS A 377 19.28 -8.27 15.48
CA LYS A 377 20.51 -7.56 15.79
C LYS A 377 21.36 -8.24 16.89
N GLN A 378 20.74 -9.12 17.68
CA GLN A 378 21.40 -9.86 18.75
C GLN A 378 21.98 -11.21 18.28
N LEU A 379 21.61 -11.66 17.07
CA LEU A 379 22.11 -12.93 16.55
C LEU A 379 23.54 -12.81 16.03
N ASP A 380 24.34 -13.85 16.27
CA ASP A 380 25.71 -13.95 15.76
C ASP A 380 25.79 -14.90 14.57
N ILE A 381 25.26 -14.46 13.45
CA ILE A 381 25.23 -15.21 12.19
C ILE A 381 25.96 -14.41 11.12
N VAL A 382 26.94 -15.01 10.46
CA VAL A 382 27.53 -14.52 9.21
C VAL A 382 26.95 -15.33 8.07
N TRP A 383 26.40 -14.64 7.08
CA TRP A 383 25.78 -15.31 5.94
C TRP A 383 26.82 -16.01 5.08
N SER A 384 26.67 -17.29 4.92
CA SER A 384 27.45 -18.17 4.04
C SER A 384 26.49 -19.11 3.31
N LYS A 385 26.98 -19.87 2.33
CA LYS A 385 26.18 -20.91 1.68
C LYS A 385 25.57 -21.89 2.69
N GLN A 386 26.33 -22.26 3.72
CA GLN A 386 25.90 -23.17 4.77
C GLN A 386 24.82 -22.55 5.65
N THR A 387 24.98 -21.29 6.09
CA THR A 387 23.98 -20.63 6.95
C THR A 387 22.70 -20.32 6.22
N VAL A 388 22.74 -19.96 4.93
CA VAL A 388 21.54 -19.79 4.10
C VAL A 388 20.86 -21.13 3.83
N SER A 389 21.61 -22.20 3.52
CA SER A 389 21.04 -23.55 3.40
C SER A 389 20.35 -23.98 4.69
N LYS A 390 20.97 -23.73 5.86
CA LYS A 390 20.42 -24.08 7.16
C LYS A 390 19.14 -23.29 7.49
N LEU A 391 19.09 -22.00 7.12
CA LEU A 391 17.89 -21.17 7.25
C LEU A 391 16.68 -21.84 6.58
N PHE A 392 16.86 -22.37 5.37
CA PHE A 392 15.78 -23.01 4.61
C PHE A 392 15.57 -24.48 4.94
N GLU A 393 16.51 -25.12 5.66
CA GLU A 393 16.34 -26.47 6.18
C GLU A 393 15.37 -26.50 7.36
N ILE A 394 15.54 -25.58 8.33
CA ILE A 394 14.78 -25.59 9.58
C ILE A 394 13.73 -24.48 9.68
N GLY A 395 13.70 -23.57 8.72
CA GLY A 395 12.77 -22.46 8.63
C GLY A 395 13.25 -21.16 9.30
N PRO A 396 12.81 -20.01 8.74
CA PRO A 396 13.20 -18.69 9.21
C PRO A 396 12.88 -18.43 10.68
N ALA A 397 11.70 -18.81 11.16
CA ALA A 397 11.30 -18.57 12.54
C ALA A 397 12.20 -19.29 13.56
N HIS A 398 12.69 -20.48 13.21
CA HIS A 398 13.58 -21.26 14.06
C HIS A 398 15.06 -20.84 13.96
N TYR A 399 15.53 -20.56 12.73
CA TYR A 399 16.93 -20.21 12.51
C TYR A 399 17.27 -18.75 12.87
N THR A 400 16.33 -17.84 12.61
CA THR A 400 16.45 -16.41 12.89
C THR A 400 15.24 -15.90 13.69
N PRO A 401 15.14 -16.25 14.99
CA PRO A 401 14.02 -15.84 15.84
C PRO A 401 13.81 -14.33 15.82
N GLY A 402 12.56 -13.89 15.72
CA GLY A 402 12.18 -12.48 15.58
C GLY A 402 12.30 -11.94 14.16
N THR A 403 12.51 -12.82 13.18
CA THR A 403 12.40 -12.45 11.77
C THR A 403 10.95 -12.13 11.38
N LYS A 404 10.78 -11.22 10.42
CA LYS A 404 9.50 -10.98 9.71
C LYS A 404 9.45 -11.68 8.35
N MET A 405 10.44 -12.50 8.05
CA MET A 405 10.45 -13.35 6.86
C MET A 405 9.35 -14.42 7.01
N PRO A 406 8.47 -14.59 6.02
CA PRO A 406 7.46 -15.65 6.05
C PRO A 406 8.09 -17.02 6.26
N GLU A 407 7.41 -17.88 7.01
CA GLU A 407 7.87 -19.24 7.24
C GLU A 407 7.89 -20.01 5.92
N GLN A 408 9.04 -20.56 5.59
CA GLN A 408 9.25 -21.39 4.41
C GLN A 408 10.46 -22.30 4.59
N THR A 409 10.29 -23.53 4.21
CA THR A 409 11.37 -24.55 4.22
C THR A 409 11.55 -25.12 2.82
N ILE A 410 12.77 -25.51 2.51
CA ILE A 410 13.11 -26.24 1.29
C ILE A 410 13.62 -27.62 1.71
N GLY A 411 12.77 -28.63 1.56
CA GLY A 411 13.06 -29.99 2.04
C GLY A 411 14.22 -30.68 1.30
N SER A 412 14.34 -30.45 -0.04
CA SER A 412 15.38 -31.06 -0.86
C SER A 412 16.75 -30.40 -0.60
N PRO A 413 17.77 -31.20 -0.22
CA PRO A 413 19.16 -30.71 -0.15
C PRO A 413 19.67 -30.18 -1.48
N GLU A 414 19.27 -30.78 -2.60
CA GLU A 414 19.65 -30.40 -3.96
C GLU A 414 19.09 -29.03 -4.32
N GLU A 415 17.83 -28.74 -3.98
CA GLU A 415 17.21 -27.41 -4.19
C GLU A 415 17.86 -26.34 -3.32
N ARG A 416 18.17 -26.66 -2.05
CA ARG A 416 18.92 -25.74 -1.18
C ARG A 416 20.32 -25.44 -1.73
N GLN A 417 21.01 -26.46 -2.28
CA GLN A 417 22.32 -26.28 -2.90
C GLN A 417 22.21 -25.41 -4.16
N ALA A 418 21.21 -25.67 -5.03
CA ALA A 418 20.95 -24.88 -6.22
C ALA A 418 20.70 -23.40 -5.88
N LEU A 419 19.89 -23.15 -4.84
CA LEU A 419 19.58 -21.80 -4.35
C LEU A 419 20.85 -21.06 -3.90
N VAL A 420 21.68 -21.67 -3.04
CA VAL A 420 22.87 -20.99 -2.51
C VAL A 420 23.95 -20.79 -3.57
N ASP A 421 24.04 -21.67 -4.56
CA ASP A 421 24.94 -21.54 -5.68
C ASP A 421 24.47 -20.42 -6.63
N PHE A 422 23.18 -20.33 -6.90
CA PHE A 422 22.59 -19.23 -7.65
C PHE A 422 22.89 -17.89 -6.95
N LEU A 423 22.54 -17.76 -5.67
CA LEU A 423 22.82 -16.53 -4.91
C LEU A 423 24.31 -16.17 -4.93
N GLY A 424 25.20 -17.16 -4.81
CA GLY A 424 26.64 -16.94 -4.88
C GLY A 424 27.11 -16.36 -6.22
N ARG A 425 26.46 -16.73 -7.32
CA ARG A 425 26.81 -16.21 -8.65
C ARG A 425 26.28 -14.79 -8.90
N VAL A 426 25.07 -14.48 -8.39
CA VAL A 426 24.35 -13.26 -8.80
C VAL A 426 24.47 -12.11 -7.81
N THR A 427 24.91 -12.37 -6.58
CA THR A 427 24.99 -11.32 -5.53
C THR A 427 26.43 -10.85 -5.24
N THR A 428 27.43 -11.35 -5.96
CA THR A 428 28.87 -11.04 -5.73
C THR A 428 29.54 -10.24 -6.84
N LYS A 429 28.81 -9.81 -7.85
CA LYS A 429 29.37 -9.03 -8.99
C LYS A 429 29.44 -7.56 -8.69
#